data_2a7a8b2c7f41d672b092e5bcd5fbe130
#
_entry.id   2a7a8b2c7f41d672b092e5bcd5fbe130
#
_cell.length_a   1.000
_cell.length_b   1.000
_cell.length_c   1.000
_cell.angle_alpha   90.00
_cell.angle_beta   90.00
_cell.angle_gamma   90.00
#
_symmetry.space_group_name_H-M   'P 1'
#
loop_
_entity.id
_entity.type
_entity.pdbx_description
1 polymer ?
#
loop_
_entity_poly.entity_id
_entity_poly.type
_entity_poly.pdbx_seq_one_letter_code
_entity_poly.pdbx_strand_id
1 'polypeptide(L)'
;MHRALIVVLGFALAGIGGLGAYFLPVFQTAAKSTTISDGLPNLNPIEPPAQPFTVLLLGSDDDSKFIPDRLNTQSMILLRVDPGTRQATMLSIPRDLWVPIPSHGMGKISWGYQFGGAEGAIRVVESTFNVHIDDYVWIGLNGLVKVIDMLGGVNVQVTNPVMDDYYPSDLNSDQSPYGYHRVAVLPGATHMDGVEALQYVRSRHGDLRGDFARSERQQQLLLAIKATASHLNLADLPTLASAFNGEIKTTIGLDRLRAIVSIAGNFDGPNIHRVVLVPPYTSEGFAAGQSVVFPDWNRIRPLVSQSFP
;
A
#
# COMPACT_ATOMS: atom_id res chain seq x y z
N MET A 1 13.06 15.47 -17.77
CA MET A 1 13.03 15.46 -16.30
C MET A 1 11.62 15.25 -15.73
N HIS A 2 10.72 14.47 -16.36
CA HIS A 2 9.28 14.39 -16.01
C HIS A 2 8.78 12.98 -15.64
N ARG A 3 9.66 12.09 -15.18
CA ARG A 3 9.35 10.65 -15.15
C ARG A 3 9.45 9.96 -13.78
N ALA A 4 9.74 10.68 -12.70
CA ALA A 4 10.21 10.09 -11.43
C ALA A 4 9.15 9.82 -10.37
N LEU A 5 7.87 10.03 -10.65
CA LEU A 5 6.83 10.07 -9.62
C LEU A 5 5.75 8.99 -9.74
N ILE A 6 5.88 8.18 -10.69
CA ILE A 6 4.85 7.24 -11.11
C ILE A 6 4.52 6.18 -10.03
N VAL A 7 5.23 6.10 -8.94
CA VAL A 7 5.27 4.89 -8.10
C VAL A 7 4.99 5.03 -6.62
N VAL A 8 5.02 6.16 -5.97
CA VAL A 8 4.22 6.26 -4.70
C VAL A 8 2.75 6.04 -5.07
N LEU A 9 2.47 6.40 -6.31
CA LEU A 9 1.25 6.07 -7.00
C LEU A 9 1.30 4.69 -7.68
N GLY A 10 2.42 4.03 -7.80
CA GLY A 10 2.48 2.67 -8.34
C GLY A 10 1.75 1.67 -7.45
N PHE A 11 1.75 1.86 -6.13
CA PHE A 11 0.84 1.09 -5.27
C PHE A 11 -0.61 1.58 -5.41
N ALA A 12 -0.85 2.85 -5.59
CA ALA A 12 -2.15 3.34 -6.03
C ALA A 12 -2.42 2.92 -7.48
N LEU A 13 -1.41 2.88 -8.37
CA LEU A 13 -1.49 2.49 -9.77
C LEU A 13 -1.70 1.00 -9.98
N ALA A 14 -1.04 0.17 -9.23
CA ALA A 14 -1.32 -1.26 -9.21
C ALA A 14 -2.77 -1.54 -8.77
N GLY A 15 -3.37 -0.68 -7.93
CA GLY A 15 -4.80 -0.73 -7.58
C GLY A 15 -5.74 -0.52 -8.76
N ILE A 16 -5.31 0.19 -9.79
CA ILE A 16 -6.15 0.54 -10.94
C ILE A 16 -6.18 -0.56 -12.00
N GLY A 17 -5.19 -1.45 -11.98
CA GLY A 17 -5.24 -2.65 -12.78
C GLY A 17 -6.50 -3.46 -12.56
N GLY A 18 -6.95 -3.58 -11.32
CA GLY A 18 -8.20 -4.26 -10.98
C GLY A 18 -9.46 -3.58 -11.54
N LEU A 19 -9.51 -2.24 -11.57
CA LEU A 19 -10.65 -1.51 -12.15
C LEU A 19 -10.68 -1.58 -13.66
N GLY A 20 -9.52 -1.53 -14.35
CA GLY A 20 -9.46 -1.74 -15.79
C GLY A 20 -10.08 -3.07 -16.21
N ALA A 21 -9.76 -4.15 -15.48
CA ALA A 21 -10.33 -5.47 -15.76
C ALA A 21 -11.82 -5.60 -15.41
N TYR A 22 -12.29 -4.92 -14.35
CA TYR A 22 -13.71 -4.91 -13.97
C TYR A 22 -14.55 -4.11 -14.98
N PHE A 23 -14.03 -3.01 -15.52
CA PHE A 23 -14.73 -2.18 -16.49
C PHE A 23 -14.41 -2.54 -17.94
N LEU A 24 -13.45 -3.45 -18.23
CA LEU A 24 -13.14 -3.89 -19.59
C LEU A 24 -14.38 -4.41 -20.35
N PRO A 25 -15.29 -5.20 -19.76
CA PRO A 25 -16.54 -5.58 -20.42
C PRO A 25 -17.45 -4.40 -20.74
N VAL A 26 -17.49 -3.38 -19.86
CA VAL A 26 -18.28 -2.17 -20.06
C VAL A 26 -17.66 -1.31 -21.17
N PHE A 27 -16.34 -1.18 -21.20
CA PHE A 27 -15.61 -0.51 -22.29
C PHE A 27 -15.74 -1.24 -23.62
N GLN A 28 -15.66 -2.58 -23.63
CA GLN A 28 -15.86 -3.37 -24.83
C GLN A 28 -17.31 -3.28 -25.35
N THR A 29 -18.28 -3.16 -24.46
CA THR A 29 -19.69 -2.97 -24.83
C THR A 29 -19.94 -1.55 -25.36
N ALA A 30 -19.33 -0.54 -24.73
CA ALA A 30 -19.40 0.84 -25.21
C ALA A 30 -18.64 1.04 -26.55
N ALA A 31 -17.48 0.40 -26.70
CA ALA A 31 -16.71 0.45 -27.94
C ALA A 31 -17.39 -0.29 -29.13
N LYS A 32 -18.24 -1.27 -28.84
CA LYS A 32 -19.07 -1.93 -29.87
C LYS A 32 -20.27 -1.11 -30.30
N SER A 33 -20.66 -0.10 -29.52
CA SER A 33 -21.81 0.78 -29.79
C SER A 33 -21.41 2.04 -30.56
N THR A 34 -20.15 2.37 -30.68
CA THR A 34 -19.65 3.51 -31.45
C THR A 34 -18.88 3.02 -32.65
N THR A 35 -19.34 3.35 -33.84
CA THR A 35 -18.59 3.24 -35.10
C THR A 35 -17.32 4.08 -34.93
N ILE A 36 -16.18 3.45 -34.78
CA ILE A 36 -14.88 4.11 -34.70
C ILE A 36 -14.57 4.64 -36.09
N SER A 37 -14.84 5.92 -36.32
CA SER A 37 -14.20 6.66 -37.40
C SER A 37 -12.86 7.14 -36.88
N ASP A 38 -11.79 6.73 -37.55
CA ASP A 38 -10.40 7.12 -37.48
C ASP A 38 -10.03 8.26 -36.52
N GLY A 39 -9.52 7.94 -35.35
CA GLY A 39 -8.93 8.89 -34.43
C GLY A 39 -8.65 8.23 -33.07
N LEU A 40 -7.40 8.24 -32.63
CA LEU A 40 -7.05 7.98 -31.23
C LEU A 40 -8.00 8.78 -30.33
N PRO A 41 -8.53 8.21 -29.23
CA PRO A 41 -9.38 8.97 -28.34
C PRO A 41 -8.65 10.25 -27.95
N ASN A 42 -9.30 11.37 -28.19
CA ASN A 42 -8.80 12.69 -27.84
C ASN A 42 -8.67 12.72 -26.32
N LEU A 43 -7.47 12.40 -25.83
CA LEU A 43 -7.16 12.42 -24.40
C LEU A 43 -7.13 13.88 -24.00
N ASN A 44 -8.26 14.42 -23.58
CA ASN A 44 -8.33 15.75 -22.99
C ASN A 44 -7.21 15.89 -21.97
N PRO A 45 -6.52 17.05 -21.91
CA PRO A 45 -5.56 17.32 -20.86
C PRO A 45 -6.23 17.08 -19.51
N ILE A 46 -5.67 16.16 -18.72
CA ILE A 46 -6.19 15.89 -17.39
C ILE A 46 -5.64 16.96 -16.47
N GLU A 47 -6.54 17.67 -15.80
CA GLU A 47 -6.13 18.64 -14.79
C GLU A 47 -5.50 17.91 -13.60
N PRO A 48 -4.27 18.33 -13.20
CA PRO A 48 -3.63 17.78 -12.02
C PRO A 48 -4.49 18.05 -10.77
N PRO A 49 -4.46 17.19 -9.75
CA PRO A 49 -5.12 17.49 -8.48
C PRO A 49 -4.59 18.80 -7.91
N ALA A 50 -5.48 19.75 -7.63
CA ALA A 50 -5.12 21.04 -7.05
C ALA A 50 -5.22 21.04 -5.51
N GLN A 51 -6.08 20.17 -4.97
CA GLN A 51 -6.34 20.07 -3.54
C GLN A 51 -5.57 18.91 -2.91
N PRO A 52 -5.18 19.02 -1.64
CA PRO A 52 -4.64 17.89 -0.89
C PRO A 52 -5.63 16.73 -0.85
N PHE A 53 -5.11 15.50 -0.87
CA PHE A 53 -5.90 14.29 -0.76
C PHE A 53 -5.20 13.23 0.07
N THR A 54 -5.97 12.32 0.64
CA THR A 54 -5.49 11.27 1.54
C THR A 54 -5.90 9.90 1.00
N VAL A 55 -4.94 8.98 0.95
CA VAL A 55 -5.14 7.60 0.47
C VAL A 55 -4.77 6.62 1.58
N LEU A 56 -5.64 5.64 1.84
CA LEU A 56 -5.33 4.53 2.74
C LEU A 56 -4.76 3.36 1.93
N LEU A 57 -3.49 3.04 2.17
CA LEU A 57 -2.82 1.90 1.58
C LEU A 57 -2.94 0.68 2.51
N LEU A 58 -3.48 -0.41 1.99
CA LEU A 58 -3.75 -1.64 2.72
C LEU A 58 -2.99 -2.79 2.06
N GLY A 59 -2.07 -3.42 2.77
CA GLY A 59 -1.46 -4.69 2.38
C GLY A 59 -2.22 -5.84 3.01
N SER A 60 -2.58 -6.83 2.22
CA SER A 60 -3.34 -8.01 2.65
C SER A 60 -2.47 -9.07 3.31
N ASP A 61 -3.14 -10.01 3.97
CA ASP A 61 -2.64 -11.33 4.32
C ASP A 61 -3.40 -12.45 3.57
N ASP A 62 -3.69 -12.23 2.30
CA ASP A 62 -4.37 -13.16 1.39
C ASP A 62 -3.52 -14.40 1.05
N ASP A 63 -2.88 -14.92 2.05
CA ASP A 63 -2.21 -16.20 2.11
C ASP A 63 -3.24 -17.34 1.95
N SER A 64 -2.85 -18.38 1.22
CA SER A 64 -3.71 -19.56 0.95
C SER A 64 -4.26 -20.27 2.20
N LYS A 65 -3.71 -19.99 3.38
CA LYS A 65 -4.16 -20.51 4.67
C LYS A 65 -5.42 -19.83 5.18
N PHE A 66 -5.73 -18.63 4.72
CA PHE A 66 -6.83 -17.85 5.26
C PHE A 66 -8.08 -17.97 4.37
N ILE A 67 -9.22 -17.99 5.06
CA ILE A 67 -10.51 -17.94 4.37
C ILE A 67 -10.68 -16.52 3.82
N PRO A 68 -11.06 -16.33 2.53
CA PRO A 68 -11.18 -15.01 1.91
C PRO A 68 -12.02 -13.99 2.71
N ASP A 69 -13.05 -14.46 3.42
CA ASP A 69 -13.95 -13.62 4.22
C ASP A 69 -13.37 -13.23 5.60
N ARG A 70 -12.16 -13.68 5.93
CA ARG A 70 -11.49 -13.42 7.22
C ARG A 70 -10.10 -12.82 7.08
N LEU A 71 -9.83 -12.19 5.94
CA LEU A 71 -8.56 -11.54 5.70
C LEU A 71 -8.39 -10.34 6.64
N ASN A 72 -7.17 -10.18 7.13
CA ASN A 72 -6.73 -9.00 7.87
C ASN A 72 -5.77 -8.18 7.02
N THR A 73 -5.57 -6.94 7.41
CA THR A 73 -4.50 -6.12 6.86
C THR A 73 -3.20 -6.39 7.62
N GLN A 74 -2.12 -6.63 6.88
CA GLN A 74 -0.75 -6.76 7.41
C GLN A 74 -0.02 -5.44 7.42
N SER A 75 -0.38 -4.54 6.51
CA SER A 75 0.16 -3.19 6.41
C SER A 75 -0.97 -2.18 6.30
N MET A 76 -0.86 -1.08 7.01
CA MET A 76 -1.79 0.04 6.97
C MET A 76 -0.96 1.33 6.94
N ILE A 77 -0.99 2.05 5.82
CA ILE A 77 -0.27 3.31 5.65
C ILE A 77 -1.25 4.38 5.19
N LEU A 78 -1.35 5.45 5.95
CA LEU A 78 -2.09 6.64 5.54
C LEU A 78 -1.13 7.56 4.79
N LEU A 79 -1.45 7.85 3.54
CA LEU A 79 -0.67 8.71 2.66
C LEU A 79 -1.45 9.98 2.37
N ARG A 80 -0.94 11.14 2.79
CA ARG A 80 -1.43 12.45 2.38
C ARG A 80 -0.52 13.02 1.32
N VAL A 81 -1.10 13.55 0.27
CA VAL A 81 -0.40 14.26 -0.82
C VAL A 81 -0.94 15.67 -0.89
N ASP A 82 -0.07 16.65 -0.81
CA ASP A 82 -0.40 18.06 -0.98
C ASP A 82 0.28 18.62 -2.22
N PRO A 83 -0.44 18.77 -3.33
CA PRO A 83 0.11 19.30 -4.57
C PRO A 83 0.56 20.76 -4.46
N GLY A 84 -0.12 21.55 -3.63
CA GLY A 84 0.17 22.97 -3.45
C GLY A 84 1.53 23.22 -2.79
N THR A 85 1.82 22.49 -1.74
CA THR A 85 3.10 22.56 -1.01
C THR A 85 4.16 21.61 -1.56
N ARG A 86 3.77 20.69 -2.46
CA ARG A 86 4.60 19.58 -2.97
C ARG A 86 5.15 18.70 -1.86
N GLN A 87 4.35 18.48 -0.81
CA GLN A 87 4.69 17.62 0.30
C GLN A 87 3.83 16.36 0.31
N ALA A 88 4.42 15.26 0.72
CA ALA A 88 3.69 14.03 1.01
C ALA A 88 4.06 13.54 2.41
N THR A 89 3.07 13.00 3.12
CA THR A 89 3.28 12.39 4.44
C THR A 89 2.79 10.96 4.43
N MET A 90 3.64 10.03 4.85
CA MET A 90 3.29 8.63 5.07
C MET A 90 3.27 8.34 6.56
N LEU A 91 2.12 7.90 7.08
CA LEU A 91 1.94 7.45 8.46
C LEU A 91 1.67 5.95 8.48
N SER A 92 2.65 5.16 8.92
CA SER A 92 2.45 3.72 9.15
C SER A 92 1.74 3.49 10.48
N ILE A 93 0.61 2.79 10.40
CA ILE A 93 -0.26 2.47 11.53
C ILE A 93 -0.01 1.01 11.92
N PRO A 94 0.38 0.71 13.19
CA PRO A 94 0.53 -0.67 13.65
C PRO A 94 -0.81 -1.41 13.55
N ARG A 95 -0.83 -2.55 12.85
CA ARG A 95 -2.05 -3.34 12.65
C ARG A 95 -2.70 -3.82 13.95
N ASP A 96 -1.91 -3.98 15.00
CA ASP A 96 -2.32 -4.42 16.32
C ASP A 96 -2.67 -3.25 17.27
N LEU A 97 -2.79 -2.01 16.74
CA LEU A 97 -3.19 -0.83 17.51
C LEU A 97 -4.57 -1.06 18.13
N TRP A 98 -4.66 -0.93 19.47
CA TRP A 98 -5.88 -1.22 20.24
C TRP A 98 -6.79 -0.01 20.30
N VAL A 99 -7.89 -0.06 19.56
CA VAL A 99 -8.78 1.08 19.32
C VAL A 99 -10.26 0.64 19.34
N PRO A 100 -11.20 1.58 19.48
CA PRO A 100 -12.61 1.31 19.26
C PRO A 100 -12.87 0.91 17.80
N ILE A 101 -13.49 -0.25 17.59
CA ILE A 101 -13.96 -0.68 16.27
C ILE A 101 -15.46 -0.39 16.19
N PRO A 102 -15.93 0.44 15.25
CA PRO A 102 -17.34 0.78 15.14
C PRO A 102 -18.24 -0.46 15.14
N SER A 103 -19.23 -0.46 16.04
CA SER A 103 -20.18 -1.58 16.27
C SER A 103 -19.58 -2.89 16.82
N HIS A 104 -18.27 -2.95 17.14
CA HIS A 104 -17.60 -4.19 17.58
C HIS A 104 -16.80 -4.03 18.89
N GLY A 105 -16.86 -2.86 19.54
CA GLY A 105 -16.14 -2.59 20.79
C GLY A 105 -14.64 -2.36 20.57
N MET A 106 -13.83 -2.64 21.59
CA MET A 106 -12.37 -2.46 21.51
C MET A 106 -11.73 -3.64 20.78
N GLY A 107 -10.78 -3.34 19.87
CA GLY A 107 -10.11 -4.35 19.06
C GLY A 107 -8.85 -3.85 18.38
N LYS A 108 -8.17 -4.73 17.67
CA LYS A 108 -7.04 -4.37 16.81
C LYS A 108 -7.57 -3.59 15.60
N ILE A 109 -6.91 -2.51 15.22
CA ILE A 109 -7.34 -1.66 14.10
C ILE A 109 -7.49 -2.46 12.79
N SER A 110 -6.69 -3.49 12.56
CA SER A 110 -6.79 -4.41 11.42
C SER A 110 -8.12 -5.16 11.33
N TRP A 111 -8.85 -5.32 12.44
CA TRP A 111 -10.18 -5.94 12.45
C TRP A 111 -11.22 -5.11 11.70
N GLY A 112 -10.97 -3.81 11.51
CA GLY A 112 -11.82 -2.99 10.64
C GLY A 112 -11.97 -3.58 9.24
N TYR A 113 -10.88 -4.09 8.67
CA TYR A 113 -10.91 -4.78 7.39
C TYR A 113 -11.64 -6.15 7.48
N GLN A 114 -11.37 -6.91 8.52
CA GLN A 114 -12.01 -8.23 8.74
C GLN A 114 -13.54 -8.13 8.83
N PHE A 115 -14.06 -7.07 9.47
CA PHE A 115 -15.50 -6.90 9.68
C PHE A 115 -16.22 -6.16 8.54
N GLY A 116 -15.52 -5.39 7.73
CA GLY A 116 -16.17 -4.56 6.72
C GLY A 116 -15.34 -4.28 5.48
N GLY A 117 -14.34 -5.10 5.20
CA GLY A 117 -13.46 -4.90 4.04
C GLY A 117 -12.74 -3.56 4.07
N ALA A 118 -12.44 -3.02 2.90
CA ALA A 118 -11.75 -1.73 2.78
C ALA A 118 -12.54 -0.58 3.42
N GLU A 119 -13.86 -0.55 3.25
CA GLU A 119 -14.72 0.46 3.90
C GLU A 119 -14.70 0.37 5.42
N GLY A 120 -14.65 -0.85 5.97
CA GLY A 120 -14.50 -1.06 7.40
C GLY A 120 -13.17 -0.53 7.92
N ALA A 121 -12.07 -0.78 7.19
CA ALA A 121 -10.76 -0.23 7.50
C ALA A 121 -10.75 1.31 7.45
N ILE A 122 -11.36 1.91 6.41
CA ILE A 122 -11.50 3.37 6.28
C ILE A 122 -12.24 3.93 7.50
N ARG A 123 -13.43 3.42 7.81
CA ARG A 123 -14.22 3.93 8.97
C ARG A 123 -13.46 3.87 10.29
N VAL A 124 -12.72 2.79 10.53
CA VAL A 124 -11.93 2.66 11.76
C VAL A 124 -10.78 3.67 11.77
N VAL A 125 -10.05 3.84 10.67
CA VAL A 125 -8.94 4.80 10.60
C VAL A 125 -9.44 6.23 10.72
N GLU A 126 -10.49 6.61 10.00
CA GLU A 126 -11.11 7.96 10.07
C GLU A 126 -11.57 8.28 11.49
N SER A 127 -12.33 7.36 12.13
CA SER A 127 -12.82 7.57 13.49
C SER A 127 -11.72 7.60 14.54
N THR A 128 -10.63 6.84 14.33
CA THR A 128 -9.52 6.73 15.28
C THR A 128 -8.62 7.97 15.23
N PHE A 129 -8.31 8.46 14.04
CA PHE A 129 -7.36 9.55 13.84
C PHE A 129 -8.01 10.90 13.55
N ASN A 130 -9.33 10.95 13.38
CA ASN A 130 -10.09 12.14 12.97
C ASN A 130 -9.54 12.75 11.67
N VAL A 131 -9.38 11.92 10.66
CA VAL A 131 -8.91 12.28 9.31
C VAL A 131 -9.96 11.90 8.30
N HIS A 132 -9.97 12.53 7.13
CA HIS A 132 -10.77 12.11 5.99
C HIS A 132 -9.91 11.32 5.01
N ILE A 133 -10.46 10.23 4.47
CA ILE A 133 -9.80 9.38 3.48
C ILE A 133 -10.57 9.46 2.17
N ASP A 134 -9.94 10.05 1.16
CA ASP A 134 -10.53 10.23 -0.18
C ASP A 134 -10.59 8.93 -0.97
N ASP A 135 -9.52 8.13 -0.87
CA ASP A 135 -9.37 6.91 -1.64
C ASP A 135 -8.66 5.82 -0.83
N TYR A 136 -8.77 4.58 -1.29
CA TYR A 136 -7.96 3.50 -0.78
C TYR A 136 -7.30 2.70 -1.91
N VAL A 137 -6.24 2.00 -1.55
CA VAL A 137 -5.61 0.96 -2.36
C VAL A 137 -5.38 -0.26 -1.48
N TRP A 138 -5.94 -1.38 -1.86
CA TRP A 138 -5.68 -2.67 -1.25
C TRP A 138 -4.87 -3.54 -2.22
N ILE A 139 -3.82 -4.19 -1.74
CA ILE A 139 -2.97 -5.07 -2.54
C ILE A 139 -2.78 -6.40 -1.82
N GLY A 140 -2.97 -7.50 -2.57
CA GLY A 140 -2.66 -8.86 -2.14
C GLY A 140 -1.17 -9.17 -2.21
N LEU A 141 -0.76 -10.29 -1.60
CA LEU A 141 0.65 -10.71 -1.60
C LEU A 141 1.15 -10.98 -3.03
N ASN A 142 0.37 -11.72 -3.83
CA ASN A 142 0.70 -11.97 -5.24
C ASN A 142 0.68 -10.70 -6.10
N GLY A 143 -0.23 -9.77 -5.78
CA GLY A 143 -0.30 -8.47 -6.43
C GLY A 143 0.99 -7.69 -6.25
N LEU A 144 1.55 -7.68 -5.04
CA LEU A 144 2.82 -7.02 -4.75
C LEU A 144 3.97 -7.64 -5.55
N VAL A 145 4.06 -8.98 -5.57
CA VAL A 145 5.08 -9.71 -6.35
C VAL A 145 4.99 -9.32 -7.82
N LYS A 146 3.81 -9.43 -8.43
CA LYS A 146 3.58 -9.09 -9.83
C LYS A 146 3.96 -7.64 -10.17
N VAL A 147 3.60 -6.68 -9.31
CA VAL A 147 3.97 -5.27 -9.53
C VAL A 147 5.47 -5.10 -9.64
N ILE A 148 6.21 -5.69 -8.70
CA ILE A 148 7.66 -5.53 -8.65
C ILE A 148 8.33 -6.25 -9.82
N ASP A 149 7.90 -7.46 -10.17
CA ASP A 149 8.43 -8.20 -11.30
C ASP A 149 8.20 -7.47 -12.64
N MET A 150 7.03 -6.84 -12.80
CA MET A 150 6.73 -6.04 -14.00
C MET A 150 7.59 -4.77 -14.09
N LEU A 151 8.08 -4.26 -12.98
CA LEU A 151 9.05 -3.18 -12.93
C LEU A 151 10.48 -3.65 -13.27
N GLY A 152 10.69 -4.95 -13.42
CA GLY A 152 12.02 -5.55 -13.56
C GLY A 152 12.77 -5.60 -12.22
N GLY A 153 12.05 -5.65 -11.11
CA GLY A 153 12.59 -5.57 -9.76
C GLY A 153 12.73 -4.14 -9.23
N VAL A 154 13.16 -4.03 -7.98
CA VAL A 154 13.37 -2.74 -7.30
C VAL A 154 14.73 -2.69 -6.61
N ASN A 155 15.33 -1.49 -6.57
CA ASN A 155 16.58 -1.27 -5.84
C ASN A 155 16.26 -0.67 -4.47
N VAL A 156 16.53 -1.42 -3.42
CA VAL A 156 16.30 -1.02 -2.03
C VAL A 156 17.63 -0.78 -1.34
N GLN A 157 17.77 0.38 -0.68
CA GLN A 157 18.86 0.60 0.26
C GLN A 157 18.47 -0.02 1.60
N VAL A 158 18.92 -1.25 1.83
CA VAL A 158 18.62 -1.99 3.06
C VAL A 158 19.39 -1.39 4.23
N THR A 159 18.68 -0.73 5.13
CA THR A 159 19.22 -0.20 6.39
C THR A 159 18.97 -1.13 7.57
N ASN A 160 17.93 -1.96 7.47
CA ASN A 160 17.55 -2.93 8.48
C ASN A 160 17.64 -4.34 7.87
N PRO A 161 18.76 -5.07 8.13
CA PRO A 161 18.91 -6.42 7.61
C PRO A 161 17.83 -7.34 8.16
N VAL A 162 17.48 -8.36 7.40
CA VAL A 162 16.52 -9.40 7.79
C VAL A 162 17.24 -10.73 7.89
N MET A 163 16.96 -11.48 8.97
CA MET A 163 17.34 -12.88 9.10
C MET A 163 16.18 -13.60 9.78
N ASP A 164 15.32 -14.22 8.98
CA ASP A 164 14.07 -14.85 9.42
C ASP A 164 14.11 -16.35 9.09
N ASP A 165 14.25 -17.18 10.12
CA ASP A 165 14.28 -18.64 9.99
C ASP A 165 12.88 -19.27 9.90
N TYR A 166 11.83 -18.47 10.11
CA TYR A 166 10.44 -18.90 10.20
C TYR A 166 9.54 -18.15 9.20
N TYR A 167 10.12 -17.80 8.04
CA TYR A 167 9.31 -17.16 6.99
C TYR A 167 8.36 -18.21 6.40
N PRO A 168 7.04 -17.92 6.30
CA PRO A 168 6.06 -18.87 5.77
C PRO A 168 6.31 -19.23 4.30
N SER A 169 6.14 -20.50 3.96
CA SER A 169 6.30 -21.04 2.58
C SER A 169 5.03 -20.97 1.74
N ASP A 170 4.06 -20.20 2.15
CA ASP A 170 2.68 -20.15 1.68
C ASP A 170 2.50 -19.66 0.23
N LEU A 171 3.45 -18.93 -0.35
CA LEU A 171 3.39 -18.51 -1.75
C LEU A 171 4.00 -19.53 -2.72
N ASN A 172 4.66 -20.57 -2.23
CA ASN A 172 5.24 -21.61 -3.07
C ASN A 172 4.29 -22.80 -3.18
N SER A 173 3.71 -23.01 -4.35
CA SER A 173 2.76 -24.10 -4.62
C SER A 173 3.29 -25.49 -4.35
N ASP A 174 4.61 -25.67 -4.34
CA ASP A 174 5.28 -26.97 -4.18
C ASP A 174 5.64 -27.29 -2.72
N GLN A 175 5.36 -26.38 -1.79
CA GLN A 175 5.66 -26.56 -0.37
C GLN A 175 4.40 -26.62 0.47
N SER A 176 4.52 -27.23 1.65
CA SER A 176 3.42 -27.21 2.63
C SER A 176 3.01 -25.78 2.97
N PRO A 177 1.74 -25.41 2.92
CA PRO A 177 1.27 -24.07 3.30
C PRO A 177 1.57 -23.74 4.77
N TYR A 178 1.95 -24.72 5.58
CA TYR A 178 2.38 -24.56 6.98
C TYR A 178 3.91 -24.72 7.15
N GLY A 179 4.66 -24.79 6.04
CA GLY A 179 6.11 -24.87 6.06
C GLY A 179 6.73 -23.49 6.32
N TYR A 180 8.02 -23.54 6.67
CA TYR A 180 8.85 -22.36 6.86
C TYR A 180 10.16 -22.53 6.08
N HIS A 181 10.74 -21.42 5.66
CA HIS A 181 12.08 -21.38 5.12
C HIS A 181 12.85 -20.17 5.64
N ARG A 182 14.16 -20.22 5.50
CA ARG A 182 15.02 -19.11 5.91
C ARG A 182 15.04 -18.03 4.84
N VAL A 183 14.87 -16.77 5.29
CA VAL A 183 15.08 -15.57 4.49
C VAL A 183 16.20 -14.75 5.11
N ALA A 184 17.16 -14.33 4.29
CA ALA A 184 18.23 -13.45 4.72
C ALA A 184 18.41 -12.32 3.71
N VAL A 185 18.32 -11.07 4.19
CA VAL A 185 18.58 -9.87 3.39
C VAL A 185 19.65 -9.05 4.10
N LEU A 186 20.78 -8.89 3.44
CA LEU A 186 21.94 -8.19 4.00
C LEU A 186 21.81 -6.67 3.87
N PRO A 187 22.48 -5.88 4.72
CA PRO A 187 22.48 -4.43 4.60
C PRO A 187 23.22 -3.97 3.34
N GLY A 188 22.79 -2.85 2.77
CA GLY A 188 23.38 -2.27 1.57
C GLY A 188 22.41 -2.10 0.43
N ALA A 189 22.92 -1.73 -0.73
CA ALA A 189 22.12 -1.62 -1.96
C ALA A 189 21.82 -3.02 -2.49
N THR A 190 20.55 -3.38 -2.56
CA THR A 190 20.08 -4.71 -2.98
C THR A 190 19.03 -4.54 -4.06
N HIS A 191 19.22 -5.22 -5.17
CA HIS A 191 18.17 -5.41 -6.18
C HIS A 191 17.31 -6.59 -5.77
N MET A 192 16.00 -6.41 -5.75
CA MET A 192 15.03 -7.41 -5.32
C MET A 192 14.00 -7.65 -6.41
N ASP A 193 13.73 -8.90 -6.72
CA ASP A 193 12.53 -9.29 -7.47
C ASP A 193 11.27 -9.21 -6.57
N GLY A 194 10.11 -9.57 -7.11
CA GLY A 194 8.85 -9.47 -6.36
C GLY A 194 8.81 -10.36 -5.13
N VAL A 195 9.36 -11.58 -5.22
CA VAL A 195 9.38 -12.53 -4.10
C VAL A 195 10.34 -12.05 -3.01
N GLU A 196 11.55 -11.64 -3.37
CA GLU A 196 12.54 -11.11 -2.45
C GLU A 196 12.06 -9.84 -1.74
N ALA A 197 11.40 -8.94 -2.48
CA ALA A 197 10.83 -7.73 -1.91
C ALA A 197 9.67 -8.04 -0.94
N LEU A 198 8.81 -9.01 -1.28
CA LEU A 198 7.77 -9.47 -0.36
C LEU A 198 8.37 -10.09 0.90
N GLN A 199 9.40 -10.94 0.76
CA GLN A 199 10.12 -11.51 1.89
C GLN A 199 10.72 -10.43 2.78
N TYR A 200 11.33 -9.40 2.20
CA TYR A 200 11.91 -8.28 2.93
C TYR A 200 10.89 -7.50 3.77
N VAL A 201 9.72 -7.19 3.22
CA VAL A 201 8.71 -6.38 3.92
C VAL A 201 7.76 -7.19 4.81
N ARG A 202 7.73 -8.53 4.67
CA ARG A 202 6.85 -9.40 5.44
C ARG A 202 7.56 -10.07 6.63
N SER A 203 8.87 -10.27 6.56
CA SER A 203 9.67 -10.92 7.62
C SER A 203 9.54 -10.23 8.96
N ARG A 204 9.46 -11.02 10.03
CA ARG A 204 9.21 -10.56 11.41
C ARG A 204 10.17 -11.14 12.43
N HIS A 205 10.52 -12.42 12.26
CA HIS A 205 11.34 -13.16 13.22
C HIS A 205 12.81 -12.78 13.07
N GLY A 206 13.53 -12.76 14.17
CA GLY A 206 14.95 -12.38 14.18
C GLY A 206 15.22 -10.87 14.12
N ASP A 207 14.20 -10.02 13.93
CA ASP A 207 14.35 -8.57 14.06
C ASP A 207 14.00 -8.12 15.48
N LEU A 208 14.96 -7.51 16.17
CA LEU A 208 14.78 -7.04 17.56
C LEU A 208 13.70 -5.97 17.72
N ARG A 209 13.35 -5.28 16.62
CA ARG A 209 12.30 -4.25 16.58
C ARG A 209 10.97 -4.77 16.02
N GLY A 210 10.90 -6.05 15.64
CA GLY A 210 9.68 -6.74 15.23
C GLY A 210 8.85 -5.99 14.19
N ASP A 211 7.58 -5.76 14.49
CA ASP A 211 6.62 -5.10 13.58
C ASP A 211 6.98 -3.65 13.25
N PHE A 212 7.73 -2.97 14.09
CA PHE A 212 8.17 -1.59 13.83
C PHE A 212 9.19 -1.53 12.69
N ALA A 213 10.19 -2.43 12.71
CA ALA A 213 11.16 -2.52 11.62
C ALA A 213 10.48 -2.94 10.31
N ARG A 214 9.46 -3.80 10.38
CA ARG A 214 8.64 -4.17 9.22
C ARG A 214 7.95 -2.95 8.60
N SER A 215 7.36 -2.08 9.41
CA SER A 215 6.72 -0.86 8.91
C SER A 215 7.71 0.09 8.22
N GLU A 216 8.94 0.21 8.73
CA GLU A 216 9.98 0.99 8.06
C GLU A 216 10.39 0.37 6.72
N ARG A 217 10.55 -0.96 6.66
CA ARG A 217 10.86 -1.68 5.41
C ARG A 217 9.77 -1.52 4.36
N GLN A 218 8.50 -1.52 4.77
CA GLN A 218 7.37 -1.25 3.87
C GLN A 218 7.45 0.16 3.27
N GLN A 219 7.77 1.17 4.06
CA GLN A 219 7.98 2.53 3.54
C GLN A 219 9.22 2.62 2.63
N GLN A 220 10.31 1.91 2.95
CA GLN A 220 11.49 1.84 2.07
C GLN A 220 11.14 1.20 0.73
N LEU A 221 10.39 0.10 0.74
CA LEU A 221 9.95 -0.55 -0.50
C LEU A 221 9.07 0.38 -1.34
N LEU A 222 8.12 1.09 -0.73
CA LEU A 222 7.29 2.07 -1.45
C LEU A 222 8.13 3.12 -2.17
N LEU A 223 9.18 3.62 -1.51
CA LEU A 223 10.10 4.59 -2.12
C LEU A 223 10.94 3.98 -3.25
N ALA A 224 11.39 2.73 -3.09
CA ALA A 224 12.14 2.01 -4.11
C ALA A 224 11.28 1.73 -5.35
N ILE A 225 10.07 1.27 -5.15
CA ILE A 225 9.07 1.14 -6.19
C ILE A 225 8.88 2.49 -6.90
N LYS A 226 8.67 3.60 -6.16
CA LYS A 226 8.60 4.95 -6.74
C LYS A 226 9.80 5.25 -7.63
N ALA A 227 11.00 5.02 -7.16
CA ALA A 227 12.21 5.32 -7.91
C ALA A 227 12.32 4.51 -9.21
N THR A 228 11.93 3.24 -9.18
CA THR A 228 12.03 2.33 -10.33
C THR A 228 10.99 2.61 -11.40
N ALA A 229 9.74 2.85 -11.04
CA ALA A 229 8.66 3.05 -12.01
C ALA A 229 8.68 4.45 -12.68
N SER A 230 9.64 5.29 -12.31
CA SER A 230 9.92 6.51 -13.07
C SER A 230 10.19 6.26 -14.57
N HIS A 231 10.43 5.02 -14.94
CA HIS A 231 10.75 4.57 -16.30
C HIS A 231 9.57 3.96 -17.05
N LEU A 232 8.41 3.73 -16.40
CA LEU A 232 7.24 3.18 -17.06
C LEU A 232 6.58 4.19 -18.01
N ASN A 233 6.14 3.67 -19.15
CA ASN A 233 5.35 4.44 -20.10
C ASN A 233 3.88 4.42 -19.66
N LEU A 234 3.22 5.59 -19.62
CA LEU A 234 1.79 5.70 -19.31
C LEU A 234 0.90 4.92 -20.28
N ALA A 235 1.39 4.66 -21.50
CA ALA A 235 0.68 3.85 -22.47
C ALA A 235 0.56 2.36 -22.07
N ASP A 236 1.44 1.88 -21.18
CA ASP A 236 1.43 0.49 -20.73
C ASP A 236 0.46 0.26 -19.56
N LEU A 237 -0.09 1.32 -18.97
CA LEU A 237 -0.99 1.24 -17.82
C LEU A 237 -2.22 0.33 -18.04
N PRO A 238 -2.93 0.35 -19.19
CA PRO A 238 -4.07 -0.55 -19.41
C PRO A 238 -3.67 -2.02 -19.42
N THR A 239 -2.49 -2.34 -20.00
CA THR A 239 -1.94 -3.71 -20.03
C THR A 239 -1.54 -4.16 -18.64
N LEU A 240 -0.88 -3.28 -17.89
CA LEU A 240 -0.54 -3.48 -16.49
C LEU A 240 -1.80 -3.73 -15.67
N ALA A 241 -2.83 -2.92 -15.91
CA ALA A 241 -4.12 -3.00 -15.26
C ALA A 241 -4.78 -4.38 -15.41
N SER A 242 -4.77 -4.96 -16.60
CA SER A 242 -5.40 -6.25 -16.88
C SER A 242 -4.69 -7.43 -16.20
N ALA A 243 -3.41 -7.30 -15.91
CA ALA A 243 -2.60 -8.35 -15.27
C ALA A 243 -2.91 -8.56 -13.77
N PHE A 244 -3.57 -7.58 -13.13
CA PHE A 244 -3.79 -7.57 -11.67
C PHE A 244 -5.21 -7.94 -11.22
N ASN A 245 -5.98 -8.61 -12.06
CA ASN A 245 -7.38 -8.90 -11.77
C ASN A 245 -7.56 -9.60 -10.40
N GLY A 246 -8.25 -8.93 -9.48
CA GLY A 246 -8.54 -9.42 -8.14
C GLY A 246 -7.42 -9.26 -7.09
N GLU A 247 -6.19 -9.00 -7.51
CA GLU A 247 -5.02 -8.84 -6.63
C GLU A 247 -4.89 -7.43 -6.06
N ILE A 248 -5.60 -6.50 -6.67
CA ILE A 248 -5.57 -5.09 -6.29
C ILE A 248 -6.99 -4.54 -6.36
N LYS A 249 -7.38 -3.76 -5.33
CA LYS A 249 -8.69 -3.11 -5.23
C LYS A 249 -8.48 -1.64 -4.86
N THR A 250 -9.24 -0.73 -5.49
CA THR A 250 -9.14 0.69 -5.21
C THR A 250 -10.40 1.45 -5.60
N THR A 251 -10.60 2.62 -5.01
CA THR A 251 -11.61 3.61 -5.42
C THR A 251 -11.08 4.60 -6.47
N ILE A 252 -9.76 4.64 -6.68
CA ILE A 252 -9.14 5.59 -7.62
C ILE A 252 -9.50 5.21 -9.05
N GLY A 253 -10.33 6.02 -9.70
CA GLY A 253 -10.66 5.86 -11.11
C GLY A 253 -9.49 6.22 -12.04
N LEU A 254 -9.55 5.76 -13.31
CA LEU A 254 -8.45 5.93 -14.28
C LEU A 254 -8.04 7.39 -14.50
N ASP A 255 -9.01 8.31 -14.62
CA ASP A 255 -8.72 9.73 -14.84
C ASP A 255 -8.08 10.37 -13.60
N ARG A 256 -8.58 10.07 -12.41
CA ARG A 256 -7.98 10.51 -11.15
C ARG A 256 -6.56 9.96 -11.01
N LEU A 257 -6.34 8.73 -11.41
CA LEU A 257 -5.01 8.13 -11.46
C LEU A 257 -4.06 8.89 -12.37
N ARG A 258 -4.47 9.12 -13.63
CA ARG A 258 -3.66 9.85 -14.61
C ARG A 258 -3.34 11.25 -14.08
N ALA A 259 -4.31 11.91 -13.44
CA ALA A 259 -4.14 13.20 -12.77
C ALA A 259 -3.10 13.11 -11.65
N ILE A 260 -3.22 12.13 -10.76
CA ILE A 260 -2.26 11.89 -9.70
C ILE A 260 -0.87 11.59 -10.27
N VAL A 261 -0.75 10.75 -11.30
CA VAL A 261 0.52 10.43 -11.96
C VAL A 261 1.18 11.68 -12.56
N SER A 262 0.40 12.61 -13.11
CA SER A 262 0.96 13.82 -13.72
C SER A 262 1.71 14.74 -12.74
N ILE A 263 1.33 14.74 -11.46
CA ILE A 263 1.97 15.56 -10.41
C ILE A 263 3.10 14.83 -9.69
N ALA A 264 3.11 13.53 -9.84
CA ALA A 264 3.92 12.62 -9.05
C ALA A 264 5.46 12.91 -9.17
N GLY A 265 6.04 13.58 -10.28
CA GLY A 265 7.41 14.12 -10.45
C GLY A 265 7.77 15.26 -9.53
N ASN A 266 6.76 15.84 -8.88
CA ASN A 266 6.99 17.02 -8.05
C ASN A 266 7.38 16.70 -6.59
N PHE A 267 7.37 15.41 -6.20
CA PHE A 267 7.64 15.00 -4.82
C PHE A 267 8.99 14.29 -4.70
N ASP A 268 9.99 14.95 -4.17
CA ASP A 268 11.32 14.40 -3.94
C ASP A 268 11.49 13.83 -2.53
N GLY A 269 12.57 13.08 -2.32
CA GLY A 269 12.86 12.46 -1.02
C GLY A 269 12.76 13.41 0.18
N PRO A 270 13.31 14.64 0.12
CA PRO A 270 13.17 15.64 1.20
C PRO A 270 11.74 16.10 1.47
N ASN A 271 10.88 16.04 0.46
CA ASN A 271 9.47 16.45 0.55
C ASN A 271 8.52 15.32 0.95
N ILE A 272 9.06 14.14 1.26
CA ILE A 272 8.29 12.99 1.73
C ILE A 272 8.58 12.75 3.21
N HIS A 273 7.63 13.14 4.06
CA HIS A 273 7.71 12.91 5.50
C HIS A 273 7.25 11.48 5.82
N ARG A 274 8.08 10.76 6.56
CA ARG A 274 7.82 9.38 6.94
C ARG A 274 7.68 9.27 8.44
N VAL A 275 6.54 8.78 8.88
CA VAL A 275 6.23 8.55 10.29
C VAL A 275 5.81 7.10 10.48
N VAL A 276 6.34 6.47 11.50
CA VAL A 276 5.90 5.16 11.97
C VAL A 276 5.46 5.32 13.41
N LEU A 277 4.27 4.85 13.76
CA LEU A 277 3.75 4.92 15.13
C LEU A 277 4.43 3.84 16.00
N VAL A 278 5.65 4.14 16.40
CA VAL A 278 6.48 3.35 17.31
C VAL A 278 6.62 4.08 18.66
N PRO A 279 7.21 3.52 19.71
CA PRO A 279 7.57 4.30 20.89
C PRO A 279 8.36 5.57 20.51
N PRO A 280 8.00 6.76 21.04
CA PRO A 280 7.11 6.97 22.19
C PRO A 280 5.62 7.17 21.85
N TYR A 281 5.19 7.00 20.61
CA TYR A 281 3.78 7.15 20.19
C TYR A 281 2.91 5.98 20.63
N THR A 282 3.53 4.84 20.88
CA THR A 282 2.82 3.60 21.22
C THR A 282 3.60 2.82 22.27
N SER A 283 2.92 1.88 22.92
CA SER A 283 3.52 0.89 23.82
C SER A 283 2.91 -0.48 23.58
N GLU A 284 3.72 -1.53 23.70
CA GLU A 284 3.25 -2.91 23.63
C GLU A 284 2.57 -3.35 24.93
N GLY A 285 1.60 -4.26 24.85
CA GLY A 285 0.95 -4.82 26.02
C GLY A 285 -0.04 -5.94 25.65
N PHE A 286 -0.91 -6.26 26.60
CA PHE A 286 -1.91 -7.31 26.46
C PHE A 286 -3.32 -6.78 26.75
N ALA A 287 -4.26 -7.11 25.88
CA ALA A 287 -5.69 -6.87 26.09
C ALA A 287 -6.51 -8.02 25.50
N ALA A 288 -7.58 -8.42 26.18
CA ALA A 288 -8.45 -9.52 25.78
C ALA A 288 -7.69 -10.83 25.43
N GLY A 289 -6.61 -11.12 26.17
CA GLY A 289 -5.80 -12.32 25.99
C GLY A 289 -4.88 -12.29 24.76
N GLN A 290 -4.68 -11.13 24.12
CA GLN A 290 -3.86 -10.96 22.92
C GLN A 290 -2.79 -9.91 23.13
N SER A 291 -1.66 -10.05 22.43
CA SER A 291 -0.67 -8.99 22.31
C SER A 291 -1.24 -7.87 21.45
N VAL A 292 -1.15 -6.64 21.93
CA VAL A 292 -1.70 -5.44 21.32
C VAL A 292 -0.73 -4.27 21.45
N VAL A 293 -0.98 -3.21 20.69
CA VAL A 293 -0.24 -1.96 20.74
C VAL A 293 -1.17 -0.86 21.25
N PHE A 294 -0.84 -0.26 22.39
CA PHE A 294 -1.60 0.84 22.97
C PHE A 294 -1.13 2.20 22.43
N PRO A 295 -2.05 3.05 21.96
CA PRO A 295 -1.72 4.40 21.48
C PRO A 295 -1.50 5.39 22.62
N ASP A 296 -0.49 6.25 22.51
CA ASP A 296 -0.37 7.49 23.30
C ASP A 296 -1.05 8.64 22.55
N TRP A 297 -2.32 8.86 22.81
CA TRP A 297 -3.11 9.89 22.15
C TRP A 297 -2.60 11.31 22.37
N ASN A 298 -1.92 11.58 23.49
CA ASN A 298 -1.35 12.89 23.76
C ASN A 298 -0.22 13.24 22.79
N ARG A 299 0.44 12.22 22.24
CA ARG A 299 1.51 12.36 21.24
C ARG A 299 1.01 12.19 19.81
N ILE A 300 0.08 11.26 19.60
CA ILE A 300 -0.42 10.94 18.25
C ILE A 300 -1.31 12.07 17.71
N ARG A 301 -2.23 12.61 18.51
CA ARG A 301 -3.17 13.65 18.05
C ARG A 301 -2.48 14.89 17.49
N PRO A 302 -1.49 15.51 18.18
CA PRO A 302 -0.77 16.66 17.63
C PRO A 302 -0.03 16.32 16.32
N LEU A 303 0.61 15.14 16.25
CA LEU A 303 1.29 14.68 15.07
C LEU A 303 0.33 14.55 13.88
N VAL A 304 -0.82 13.90 14.09
CA VAL A 304 -1.82 13.69 13.04
C VAL A 304 -2.46 14.99 12.60
N SER A 305 -2.87 15.85 13.51
CA SER A 305 -3.48 17.15 13.17
C SER A 305 -2.53 18.08 12.40
N GLN A 306 -1.22 17.98 12.63
CA GLN A 306 -0.22 18.72 11.87
C GLN A 306 0.00 18.12 10.47
N SER A 307 -0.04 16.80 10.35
CA SER A 307 0.31 16.08 9.13
C SER A 307 -0.89 15.85 8.21
N PHE A 308 -2.10 15.82 8.78
CA PHE A 308 -3.37 15.53 8.10
C PHE A 308 -4.44 16.55 8.53
N PRO A 309 -4.22 17.86 8.28
CA PRO A 309 -5.14 18.93 8.65
C PRO A 309 -6.48 18.83 7.92
#